data_f27721048aadb5ea86ce8d3ee6a38b97
#
_entry.id   f27721048aadb5ea86ce8d3ee6a38b97
#
_cell.length_a   1.000
_cell.length_b   1.000
_cell.length_c   1.000
_cell.angle_alpha   90.00
_cell.angle_beta   90.00
_cell.angle_gamma   90.00
#
_symmetry.space_group_name_H-M   'P 1'
#
loop_
_entity.id
_entity.type
_entity.pdbx_description
1 polymer ?
#
loop_
_entity_poly.entity_id
_entity_poly.type
_entity_poly.pdbx_seq_one_letter_code
_entity_poly.pdbx_strand_id
1 'polypeptide(L)'
;MKKIIKIISVSFLLLSLNFLNLVNANEKIKIGLLVPMTGKNKDLGESIIKAVSLAIKDIDNDFIEIYPKDTATKANQTLRSAFELKQMGIKIIIGPIFHESLTLSLIHI
;
A
#
# COMPACT_ATOMS: atom_id res chain seq x y z
N MET A 1 -9.66 -34.34 -41.40
CA MET A 1 -9.04 -33.02 -41.38
C MET A 1 -9.96 -31.90 -40.87
N LYS A 2 -11.20 -31.79 -41.36
CA LYS A 2 -12.13 -30.73 -40.90
C LYS A 2 -12.46 -30.78 -39.40
N LYS A 3 -12.53 -31.96 -38.77
CA LYS A 3 -12.75 -32.11 -37.31
C LYS A 3 -11.58 -31.65 -36.47
N ILE A 4 -10.35 -31.90 -36.91
CA ILE A 4 -9.10 -31.50 -36.21
C ILE A 4 -8.94 -29.98 -36.23
N ILE A 5 -9.22 -29.33 -37.36
CA ILE A 5 -9.20 -27.88 -37.53
C ILE A 5 -10.24 -27.21 -36.60
N LYS A 6 -11.44 -27.77 -36.46
CA LYS A 6 -12.48 -27.28 -35.55
C LYS A 6 -12.04 -27.40 -34.09
N ILE A 7 -11.42 -28.50 -33.68
CA ILE A 7 -10.92 -28.74 -32.32
C ILE A 7 -9.79 -27.77 -31.99
N ILE A 8 -8.86 -27.54 -32.89
CA ILE A 8 -7.75 -26.59 -32.72
C ILE A 8 -8.28 -25.15 -32.64
N SER A 9 -9.28 -24.80 -33.45
CA SER A 9 -9.90 -23.47 -33.42
C SER A 9 -10.64 -23.20 -32.12
N VAL A 10 -11.38 -24.17 -31.60
CA VAL A 10 -12.09 -24.06 -30.32
C VAL A 10 -11.11 -24.01 -29.15
N SER A 11 -10.06 -24.79 -29.20
CA SER A 11 -8.98 -24.76 -28.16
C SER A 11 -8.26 -23.42 -28.14
N PHE A 12 -7.96 -22.85 -29.29
CA PHE A 12 -7.34 -21.53 -29.39
C PHE A 12 -8.26 -20.41 -28.90
N LEU A 13 -9.55 -20.49 -29.17
CA LEU A 13 -10.55 -19.54 -28.69
C LEU A 13 -10.70 -19.62 -27.16
N LEU A 14 -10.70 -20.82 -26.57
CA LEU A 14 -10.75 -21.01 -25.11
C LEU A 14 -9.48 -20.50 -24.41
N LEU A 15 -8.31 -20.61 -25.07
CA LEU A 15 -7.06 -20.10 -24.54
C LEU A 15 -7.02 -18.57 -24.57
N SER A 16 -7.59 -17.94 -25.59
CA SER A 16 -7.65 -16.48 -25.70
C SER A 16 -8.59 -15.84 -24.67
N LEU A 17 -9.65 -16.53 -24.27
CA LEU A 17 -10.58 -16.08 -23.22
C LEU A 17 -9.91 -16.01 -21.84
N ASN A 18 -8.92 -16.84 -21.57
CA ASN A 18 -8.16 -16.77 -20.31
C ASN A 18 -7.18 -15.59 -20.25
N PHE A 19 -6.70 -15.09 -21.39
CA PHE A 19 -5.85 -13.91 -21.44
C PHE A 19 -6.60 -12.60 -21.13
N LEU A 20 -7.90 -12.53 -21.41
CA LEU A 20 -8.72 -11.34 -21.16
C LEU A 20 -8.98 -11.10 -19.66
N ASN A 21 -8.85 -12.11 -18.81
CA ASN A 21 -9.02 -11.96 -17.36
C ASN A 21 -7.76 -11.47 -16.62
N LEU A 22 -6.61 -11.44 -17.29
CA LEU A 22 -5.34 -10.98 -16.69
C LEU A 22 -5.15 -9.46 -16.72
N VAL A 23 -6.01 -8.73 -17.43
CA VAL A 23 -5.82 -7.27 -17.69
C VAL A 23 -6.54 -6.38 -16.68
N ASN A 24 -7.36 -6.92 -15.78
CA ASN A 24 -8.17 -6.15 -14.82
C ASN A 24 -7.75 -6.28 -13.35
N ALA A 25 -6.48 -6.50 -13.06
CA ALA A 25 -5.97 -6.24 -11.72
C ALA A 25 -5.81 -4.73 -11.56
N ASN A 26 -6.86 -4.05 -11.11
CA ASN A 26 -6.78 -2.66 -10.65
C ASN A 26 -5.78 -2.61 -9.49
N GLU A 27 -4.56 -2.21 -9.80
CA GLU A 27 -3.48 -2.12 -8.81
C GLU A 27 -3.84 -1.04 -7.80
N LYS A 28 -4.01 -1.44 -6.53
CA LYS A 28 -4.32 -0.50 -5.45
C LYS A 28 -3.10 0.37 -5.14
N ILE A 29 -3.36 1.64 -4.91
CA ILE A 29 -2.35 2.60 -4.45
C ILE A 29 -2.16 2.38 -2.96
N LYS A 30 -0.99 1.86 -2.59
CA LYS A 30 -0.62 1.61 -1.20
C LYS A 30 0.14 2.79 -0.64
N ILE A 31 -0.36 3.36 0.46
CA ILE A 31 0.24 4.49 1.15
C ILE A 31 0.62 4.06 2.57
N GLY A 32 1.89 4.18 2.90
CA GLY A 32 2.39 3.98 4.27
C GLY A 32 2.13 5.22 5.12
N LEU A 33 1.77 5.03 6.37
CA LEU A 33 1.53 6.10 7.33
C LEU A 33 2.37 5.87 8.58
N LEU A 34 3.37 6.73 8.79
CA LEU A 34 4.25 6.68 9.96
C LEU A 34 3.73 7.59 11.07
N VAL A 35 3.10 6.99 12.08
CA VAL A 35 2.45 7.70 13.18
C VAL A 35 2.75 7.03 14.52
N PRO A 36 2.75 7.77 15.64
CA PRO A 36 2.86 7.16 16.96
C PRO A 36 1.56 6.43 17.29
N MET A 37 1.62 5.10 17.34
CA MET A 37 0.49 4.25 17.74
C MET A 37 0.62 3.77 19.19
N THR A 38 1.80 3.93 19.78
CA THR A 38 2.11 3.63 21.18
C THR A 38 2.87 4.77 21.85
N GLY A 39 2.90 4.77 23.18
CA GLY A 39 3.59 5.78 23.97
C GLY A 39 2.75 7.03 24.23
N LYS A 40 3.42 8.10 24.68
CA LYS A 40 2.76 9.34 25.14
C LYS A 40 1.98 10.10 24.04
N ASN A 41 2.33 9.90 22.79
CA ASN A 41 1.70 10.60 21.66
C ASN A 41 0.70 9.70 20.90
N LYS A 42 0.27 8.60 21.52
CA LYS A 42 -0.68 7.65 20.92
C LYS A 42 -1.97 8.33 20.44
N ASP A 43 -2.54 9.22 21.24
CA ASP A 43 -3.80 9.91 20.90
C ASP A 43 -3.68 10.75 19.63
N LEU A 44 -2.52 11.38 19.44
CA LEU A 44 -2.22 12.12 18.21
C LEU A 44 -2.16 11.18 17.00
N GLY A 45 -1.49 10.05 17.14
CA GLY A 45 -1.41 9.03 16.09
C GLY A 45 -2.78 8.49 15.69
N GLU A 46 -3.62 8.16 16.66
CA GLU A 46 -5.00 7.73 16.42
C GLU A 46 -5.83 8.79 15.70
N SER A 47 -5.69 10.06 16.11
CA SER A 47 -6.38 11.18 15.47
C SER A 47 -5.99 11.33 14.00
N ILE A 48 -4.72 11.15 13.68
CA ILE A 48 -4.22 11.22 12.30
C ILE A 48 -4.73 10.06 11.46
N ILE A 49 -4.70 8.83 12.00
CA ILE A 49 -5.25 7.67 11.31
C ILE A 49 -6.73 7.89 10.98
N LYS A 50 -7.50 8.39 11.94
CA LYS A 50 -8.93 8.72 11.72
C LYS A 50 -9.12 9.79 10.65
N ALA A 51 -8.32 10.85 10.69
CA ALA A 51 -8.40 11.94 9.71
C ALA A 51 -8.07 11.46 8.30
N VAL A 52 -7.01 10.67 8.14
CA VAL A 52 -6.61 10.10 6.84
C VAL A 52 -7.68 9.13 6.33
N SER A 53 -8.21 8.26 7.19
CA SER A 53 -9.27 7.32 6.84
C SER A 53 -10.55 8.04 6.39
N LEU A 54 -10.90 9.14 7.06
CA LEU A 54 -12.05 9.97 6.70
C LEU A 54 -11.84 10.65 5.34
N ALA A 55 -10.66 11.20 5.10
CA ALA A 55 -10.31 11.83 3.83
C ALA A 55 -10.41 10.85 2.65
N ILE A 56 -9.95 9.60 2.84
CA ILE A 56 -10.06 8.56 1.80
C ILE A 56 -11.51 8.19 1.54
N LYS A 57 -12.32 8.10 2.59
CA LYS A 57 -13.75 7.84 2.47
C LYS A 57 -14.47 8.96 1.71
N ASP A 58 -14.10 10.22 1.96
CA ASP A 58 -14.68 11.37 1.26
C ASP A 58 -14.30 11.42 -0.23
N ILE A 59 -13.10 10.93 -0.58
CA ILE A 59 -12.67 10.79 -1.98
C ILE A 59 -13.45 9.67 -2.69
N ASP A 60 -14.07 8.75 -1.94
CA ASP A 60 -14.80 7.59 -2.44
C ASP A 60 -13.98 6.77 -3.45
N ASN A 61 -12.72 6.51 -3.09
CA ASN A 61 -11.78 5.82 -3.96
C ASN A 61 -11.31 4.49 -3.34
N ASP A 62 -11.88 3.40 -3.83
CA ASP A 62 -11.56 2.03 -3.39
C ASP A 62 -10.14 1.57 -3.78
N PHE A 63 -9.43 2.35 -4.58
CA PHE A 63 -8.06 2.01 -5.02
C PHE A 63 -6.97 2.46 -4.05
N ILE A 64 -7.29 3.20 -2.99
CA ILE A 64 -6.32 3.66 -2.00
C ILE A 64 -6.40 2.78 -0.75
N GLU A 65 -5.26 2.21 -0.37
CA GLU A 65 -5.09 1.46 0.87
C GLU A 65 -4.04 2.13 1.77
N ILE A 66 -4.36 2.29 3.04
CA ILE A 66 -3.46 2.86 4.05
C ILE A 66 -2.84 1.76 4.90
N TYR A 67 -1.54 1.85 5.10
CA TYR A 67 -0.74 0.96 5.93
C TYR A 67 -0.11 1.76 7.08
N PRO A 68 -0.79 1.91 8.22
CA PRO A 68 -0.22 2.58 9.38
C PRO A 68 0.88 1.72 10.02
N LYS A 69 1.98 2.37 10.40
CA LYS A 69 3.10 1.77 11.13
C LYS A 69 3.49 2.64 12.29
N ASP A 70 3.75 1.99 13.42
CA ASP A 70 4.08 2.65 14.67
C ASP A 70 5.48 3.23 14.65
N THR A 71 5.59 4.51 14.99
CA THR A 71 6.87 5.18 15.24
C THR A 71 7.25 5.20 16.72
N ALA A 72 6.28 5.01 17.61
CA ALA A 72 6.43 5.18 19.07
C ALA A 72 7.12 6.52 19.46
N THR A 73 7.10 7.50 18.57
CA THR A 73 7.85 8.77 18.69
C THR A 73 9.36 8.55 18.86
N LYS A 74 9.90 7.44 18.38
CA LYS A 74 11.31 7.06 18.48
C LYS A 74 11.94 6.93 17.11
N ALA A 75 13.10 7.56 16.92
CA ALA A 75 13.81 7.56 15.64
C ALA A 75 14.13 6.13 15.13
N ASN A 76 14.65 5.25 15.98
CA ASN A 76 14.97 3.87 15.61
C ASN A 76 13.73 3.05 15.22
N GLN A 77 12.61 3.24 15.92
CA GLN A 77 11.36 2.56 15.60
C GLN A 77 10.79 3.09 14.27
N THR A 78 10.87 4.40 14.05
CA THR A 78 10.46 5.03 12.80
C THR A 78 11.24 4.47 11.61
N LEU A 79 12.55 4.34 11.74
CA LEU A 79 13.41 3.77 10.71
C LEU A 79 13.01 2.31 10.39
N ARG A 80 12.81 1.50 11.42
CA ARG A 80 12.35 0.11 11.25
C ARG A 80 11.02 0.03 10.52
N SER A 81 10.04 0.83 10.96
CA SER A 81 8.71 0.90 10.33
C SER A 81 8.78 1.37 8.87
N ALA A 82 9.65 2.32 8.55
CA ALA A 82 9.89 2.76 7.17
C ALA A 82 10.49 1.64 6.30
N PHE A 83 11.45 0.88 6.83
CA PHE A 83 12.00 -0.28 6.13
C PHE A 83 10.96 -1.38 5.86
N GLU A 84 10.11 -1.66 6.84
CA GLU A 84 9.03 -2.63 6.66
C GLU A 84 8.07 -2.20 5.53
N LEU A 85 7.67 -0.92 5.50
CA LEU A 85 6.85 -0.39 4.42
C LEU A 85 7.53 -0.51 3.05
N LYS A 86 8.83 -0.24 2.98
CA LYS A 86 9.62 -0.41 1.76
C LYS A 86 9.67 -1.87 1.30
N GLN A 87 9.86 -2.82 2.23
CA GLN A 87 9.85 -4.26 1.92
C GLN A 87 8.48 -4.74 1.41
N MET A 88 7.40 -4.11 1.87
CA MET A 88 6.05 -4.36 1.36
C MET A 88 5.80 -3.76 -0.04
N GLY A 89 6.78 -3.10 -0.63
CA GLY A 89 6.67 -2.45 -1.95
C GLY A 89 5.92 -1.13 -1.93
N ILE A 90 5.73 -0.53 -0.75
CA ILE A 90 5.05 0.76 -0.60
C ILE A 90 6.00 1.88 -1.00
N LYS A 91 5.59 2.69 -1.96
CA LYS A 91 6.42 3.77 -2.55
C LYS A 91 6.07 5.16 -2.01
N ILE A 92 4.87 5.32 -1.46
CA ILE A 92 4.38 6.59 -0.92
C ILE A 92 4.26 6.44 0.59
N ILE A 93 4.96 7.27 1.33
CA ILE A 93 4.94 7.29 2.78
C ILE A 93 4.59 8.69 3.27
N ILE A 94 3.59 8.78 4.13
CA ILE A 94 3.20 10.00 4.83
C ILE A 94 3.77 9.95 6.25
N GLY A 95 4.47 11.00 6.63
CA GLY A 95 5.18 11.09 7.90
C GLY A 95 6.69 10.84 7.76
N PRO A 96 7.43 10.75 8.84
CA PRO A 96 7.01 10.84 10.24
C PRO A 96 6.66 12.29 10.68
N ILE A 97 5.89 12.42 11.76
CA ILE A 97 5.36 13.70 12.24
C ILE A 97 6.43 14.50 12.99
N PHE A 98 7.34 13.82 13.68
CA PHE A 98 8.34 14.45 14.50
C PHE A 98 9.68 14.59 13.75
N HIS A 99 10.26 15.79 13.82
CA HIS A 99 11.52 16.16 13.14
C HIS A 99 12.69 15.21 13.43
N GLU A 100 12.89 14.81 14.67
CA GLU A 100 13.97 13.90 15.07
C GLU A 100 13.89 12.54 14.35
N SER A 101 12.67 12.02 14.22
CA SER A 101 12.42 10.79 13.50
C SER A 101 12.64 10.93 12.00
N LEU A 102 12.33 12.09 11.43
CA LEU A 102 12.53 12.39 10.01
C LEU A 102 14.01 12.44 9.65
N THR A 103 14.83 13.10 10.46
CA THR A 103 16.27 13.26 10.20
C THR A 103 16.96 11.91 10.09
N LEU A 104 16.69 10.98 11.00
CA LEU A 104 17.30 9.67 10.97
C LEU A 104 16.81 8.83 9.76
N SER A 105 15.55 8.91 9.41
CA SER A 105 15.00 8.17 8.28
C SER A 105 15.56 8.66 6.94
N LEU A 106 15.78 9.96 6.78
CA LEU A 106 16.38 10.54 5.57
C LEU A 106 17.86 10.16 5.40
N ILE A 107 18.62 10.00 6.48
CA ILE A 107 20.04 9.61 6.42
C ILE A 107 20.19 8.14 5.99
N HIS A 108 19.24 7.27 6.33
CA HIS A 108 19.32 5.82 6.11
C HIS A 108 18.49 5.29 4.93
N ILE A 109 17.68 6.12 4.32
CA ILE A 109 16.92 5.78 3.11
C ILE A 109 17.69 6.19 1.85
#